data_19c20e134566423f307817436fdb0377
#
_entry.id   19c20e134566423f307817436fdb0377
#
_cell.length_a   1.000
_cell.length_b   1.000
_cell.length_c   1.000
_cell.angle_alpha   90.00
_cell.angle_beta   90.00
_cell.angle_gamma   90.00
#
_symmetry.space_group_name_H-M   'P 1'
#
loop_
_entity.id
_entity.type
_entity.pdbx_description
1 polymer ?
#
loop_
_entity_poly.entity_id
_entity_poly.type
_entity_poly.pdbx_seq_one_letter_code
_entity_poly.pdbx_strand_id
1 'polypeptide(L)'
;MKVAIVRQRYSPYGGAERFVAQALPALERAGMEMTLISRKQQGWGARRFLRADPFHLGNLWRDWSFARAARKAWQREHFDVVQSHERIPGCDVYRAGDGVHRRWLALRRAAAGPLERLGMALNPYHRYVCEAEKRMLEHPRLRAVICNSKMVREEIQRDFRVAPEKLHVIYNGVDLEHFHPRHREALRGAARAELGCSARDTVFVFVGSGFSRKGLDAAVAAVSGTPFRLLVVGRDRVKSHAHPRVKFVGGQQDVRPYYAAADCFLLPSRYDPFPNTALEALAMGLPAIVSARCGAAEVIEPGVNGWICQPDDVAGIARLLQEADSAVGTGRPMGKAARATAERFGFDAMARQLVELYGKLHDD
;
A
#
# COMPACT_ATOMS: atom_id res chain seq x y z
N MET A 1 -23.29 -3.90 16.95
CA MET A 1 -22.88 -4.77 15.84
C MET A 1 -21.51 -5.39 16.15
N LYS A 2 -21.36 -6.71 15.99
CA LYS A 2 -20.10 -7.44 16.25
C LYS A 2 -19.37 -7.68 14.96
N VAL A 3 -18.15 -7.12 14.84
CA VAL A 3 -17.33 -7.19 13.61
C VAL A 3 -16.05 -7.97 13.89
N ALA A 4 -15.78 -9.00 13.08
CA ALA A 4 -14.52 -9.70 13.09
C ALA A 4 -13.59 -9.18 11.97
N ILE A 5 -12.37 -8.79 12.34
CA ILE A 5 -11.28 -8.47 11.39
C ILE A 5 -10.34 -9.66 11.34
N VAL A 6 -10.17 -10.23 10.15
CA VAL A 6 -9.30 -11.40 9.93
C VAL A 6 -8.02 -10.96 9.23
N ARG A 7 -6.89 -11.12 9.93
CA ARG A 7 -5.56 -10.81 9.38
C ARG A 7 -4.52 -11.80 9.92
N GLN A 8 -3.75 -12.43 9.03
CA GLN A 8 -2.79 -13.48 9.43
C GLN A 8 -1.68 -12.96 10.33
N ARG A 9 -1.15 -11.79 10.03
CA ARG A 9 -0.15 -11.07 10.83
C ARG A 9 -0.63 -9.63 11.00
N TYR A 10 -0.89 -9.25 12.22
CA TYR A 10 -1.20 -7.86 12.56
C TYR A 10 0.06 -7.22 13.14
N SER A 11 0.53 -6.16 12.51
CA SER A 11 1.70 -5.39 12.95
C SER A 11 1.37 -3.90 12.90
N PRO A 12 1.64 -3.12 13.93
CA PRO A 12 1.33 -1.68 13.95
C PRO A 12 2.09 -0.87 12.88
N TYR A 13 3.04 -1.52 12.20
CA TYR A 13 3.89 -0.89 11.16
C TYR A 13 3.47 -1.23 9.72
N GLY A 14 2.50 -2.10 9.51
CA GLY A 14 2.01 -2.50 8.18
C GLY A 14 0.96 -1.54 7.63
N GLY A 15 0.90 -1.38 6.29
CA GLY A 15 -0.06 -0.48 5.65
C GLY A 15 -1.52 -0.90 5.84
N ALA A 16 -1.80 -2.20 5.77
CA ALA A 16 -3.15 -2.75 5.97
C ALA A 16 -3.59 -2.68 7.43
N GLU A 17 -2.65 -2.83 8.35
CA GLU A 17 -2.88 -2.78 9.79
C GLU A 17 -3.12 -1.34 10.26
N ARG A 18 -2.39 -0.37 9.71
CA ARG A 18 -2.66 1.06 9.98
C ARG A 18 -4.07 1.45 9.52
N PHE A 19 -4.54 0.94 8.39
CA PHE A 19 -5.90 1.16 7.92
C PHE A 19 -6.93 0.77 8.99
N VAL A 20 -6.83 -0.44 9.57
CA VAL A 20 -7.75 -0.89 10.61
C VAL A 20 -7.55 -0.11 11.89
N ALA A 21 -6.31 0.01 12.39
CA ALA A 21 -6.00 0.66 13.65
C ALA A 21 -6.53 2.11 13.73
N GLN A 22 -6.45 2.83 12.61
CA GLN A 22 -6.93 4.21 12.55
C GLN A 22 -8.44 4.34 12.42
N ALA A 23 -9.11 3.34 11.83
CA ALA A 23 -10.56 3.32 11.76
C ALA A 23 -11.22 2.87 13.08
N LEU A 24 -10.52 2.09 13.92
CA LEU A 24 -11.08 1.50 15.15
C LEU A 24 -11.80 2.50 16.06
N PRO A 25 -11.23 3.67 16.42
CA PRO A 25 -11.93 4.60 17.32
C PRO A 25 -13.25 5.12 16.75
N ALA A 26 -13.34 5.29 15.43
CA ALA A 26 -14.57 5.73 14.79
C ALA A 26 -15.61 4.60 14.71
N LEU A 27 -15.19 3.38 14.42
CA LEU A 27 -16.05 2.20 14.42
C LEU A 27 -16.64 1.92 15.81
N GLU A 28 -15.80 2.03 16.85
CA GLU A 28 -16.24 1.85 18.25
C GLU A 28 -17.24 2.94 18.69
N ARG A 29 -17.00 4.20 18.32
CA ARG A 29 -17.96 5.30 18.56
C ARG A 29 -19.29 5.09 17.85
N ALA A 30 -19.29 4.40 16.73
CA ALA A 30 -20.50 3.99 16.02
C ALA A 30 -21.14 2.71 16.61
N GLY A 31 -20.73 2.25 17.79
CA GLY A 31 -21.32 1.11 18.51
C GLY A 31 -20.88 -0.26 17.98
N MET A 32 -19.76 -0.35 17.30
CA MET A 32 -19.24 -1.61 16.77
C MET A 32 -18.27 -2.27 17.74
N GLU A 33 -18.53 -3.54 18.08
CA GLU A 33 -17.62 -4.37 18.88
C GLU A 33 -16.62 -5.08 17.99
N MET A 34 -15.35 -4.67 18.06
CA MET A 34 -14.29 -5.15 17.16
C MET A 34 -13.56 -6.35 17.75
N THR A 35 -13.45 -7.44 16.99
CA THR A 35 -12.69 -8.64 17.35
C THR A 35 -11.62 -8.91 16.29
N LEU A 36 -10.37 -9.11 16.70
CA LEU A 36 -9.30 -9.52 15.78
C LEU A 36 -9.16 -11.05 15.77
N ILE A 37 -9.12 -11.65 14.59
CA ILE A 37 -8.77 -13.06 14.38
C ILE A 37 -7.40 -13.09 13.68
N SER A 38 -6.35 -13.51 14.40
CA SER A 38 -4.97 -13.47 13.90
C SER A 38 -4.12 -14.57 14.54
N ARG A 39 -2.92 -14.80 13.99
CA ARG A 39 -1.95 -15.70 14.62
C ARG A 39 -1.41 -15.15 15.93
N LYS A 40 -1.16 -13.84 16.00
CA LYS A 40 -0.58 -13.18 17.18
C LYS A 40 -1.28 -11.85 17.43
N GLN A 41 -1.46 -11.54 18.68
CA GLN A 41 -1.94 -10.23 19.13
C GLN A 41 -0.75 -9.27 19.23
N GLN A 42 -0.68 -8.31 18.31
CA GLN A 42 0.31 -7.22 18.34
C GLN A 42 -0.40 -5.90 18.02
N GLY A 43 -0.33 -4.92 18.94
CA GLY A 43 -0.90 -3.58 18.69
C GLY A 43 -2.43 -3.50 18.62
N TRP A 44 -3.16 -4.52 19.08
CA TRP A 44 -4.64 -4.53 19.11
C TRP A 44 -5.22 -3.94 20.39
N GLY A 45 -4.39 -3.72 21.43
CA GLY A 45 -4.81 -3.23 22.74
C GLY A 45 -5.59 -4.28 23.52
N ALA A 46 -6.49 -3.81 24.38
CA ALA A 46 -7.33 -4.65 25.26
C ALA A 46 -8.58 -5.22 24.58
N ARG A 47 -8.75 -5.01 23.27
CA ARG A 47 -9.91 -5.48 22.51
C ARG A 47 -9.92 -7.00 22.37
N ARG A 48 -11.09 -7.56 22.10
CA ARG A 48 -11.27 -9.01 21.92
C ARG A 48 -10.36 -9.56 20.84
N PHE A 49 -9.68 -10.66 21.14
CA PHE A 49 -8.74 -11.35 20.25
C PHE A 49 -9.04 -12.86 20.23
N LEU A 50 -9.15 -13.42 19.04
CA LEU A 50 -9.26 -14.85 18.81
C LEU A 50 -8.00 -15.36 18.11
N ARG A 51 -7.26 -16.22 18.80
CA ARG A 51 -6.02 -16.80 18.26
C ARG A 51 -6.33 -17.87 17.22
N ALA A 52 -5.80 -17.71 16.00
CA ALA A 52 -5.85 -18.68 14.92
C ALA A 52 -4.43 -18.97 14.44
N ASP A 53 -3.67 -19.77 15.20
CA ASP A 53 -2.24 -20.01 14.96
C ASP A 53 -1.92 -21.53 14.84
N PRO A 54 -2.40 -22.20 13.79
CA PRO A 54 -2.06 -23.60 13.55
C PRO A 54 -0.60 -23.74 13.13
N PHE A 55 -0.01 -24.92 13.43
CA PHE A 55 1.31 -25.29 12.94
C PHE A 55 1.37 -25.26 11.41
N HIS A 56 2.51 -24.85 10.84
CA HIS A 56 2.71 -24.80 9.40
C HIS A 56 4.19 -24.88 9.01
N LEU A 57 4.46 -25.41 7.83
CA LEU A 57 5.75 -25.39 7.15
C LEU A 57 5.58 -24.81 5.74
N GLY A 58 6.36 -23.78 5.41
CA GLY A 58 6.29 -23.09 4.13
C GLY A 58 5.04 -22.22 3.94
N ASN A 59 5.01 -21.50 2.83
CA ASN A 59 3.99 -20.47 2.61
C ASN A 59 2.61 -21.04 2.29
N LEU A 60 2.54 -22.11 1.49
CA LEU A 60 1.28 -22.70 1.08
C LEU A 60 0.52 -23.26 2.30
N TRP A 61 1.19 -24.07 3.13
CA TRP A 61 0.56 -24.62 4.32
C TRP A 61 0.22 -23.54 5.34
N ARG A 62 1.07 -22.53 5.47
CA ARG A 62 0.81 -21.37 6.33
C ARG A 62 -0.53 -20.71 6.00
N ASP A 63 -0.76 -20.41 4.72
CA ASP A 63 -1.95 -19.67 4.30
C ASP A 63 -3.19 -20.57 4.32
N TRP A 64 -3.08 -21.82 3.88
CA TRP A 64 -4.16 -22.79 3.94
C TRP A 64 -4.59 -23.09 5.38
N SER A 65 -3.64 -23.38 6.28
CA SER A 65 -3.96 -23.72 7.66
C SER A 65 -4.55 -22.56 8.43
N PHE A 66 -4.05 -21.32 8.18
CA PHE A 66 -4.63 -20.12 8.75
C PHE A 66 -6.06 -19.89 8.26
N ALA A 67 -6.30 -20.00 6.95
CA ALA A 67 -7.64 -19.84 6.38
C ALA A 67 -8.65 -20.80 7.02
N ARG A 68 -8.27 -22.06 7.22
CA ARG A 68 -9.10 -23.07 7.90
C ARG A 68 -9.34 -22.73 9.37
N ALA A 69 -8.30 -22.33 10.09
CA ALA A 69 -8.41 -22.00 11.52
C ALA A 69 -9.23 -20.72 11.76
N ALA A 70 -9.00 -19.67 10.98
CA ALA A 70 -9.76 -18.44 11.04
C ALA A 70 -11.24 -18.67 10.73
N ARG A 71 -11.54 -19.43 9.66
CA ARG A 71 -12.92 -19.81 9.33
C ARG A 71 -13.61 -20.56 10.46
N LYS A 72 -12.94 -21.52 11.09
CA LYS A 72 -13.46 -22.24 12.24
C LYS A 72 -13.70 -21.31 13.45
N ALA A 73 -12.81 -20.30 13.64
CA ALA A 73 -12.96 -19.35 14.73
C ALA A 73 -14.21 -18.49 14.55
N TRP A 74 -14.41 -17.88 13.38
CA TRP A 74 -15.60 -17.04 13.18
C TRP A 74 -16.91 -17.83 13.05
N GLN A 75 -16.88 -19.10 12.66
CA GLN A 75 -18.08 -19.94 12.62
C GLN A 75 -18.57 -20.40 14.01
N ARG A 76 -17.68 -20.42 15.01
CA ARG A 76 -18.03 -20.75 16.40
C ARG A 76 -18.63 -19.60 17.17
N GLU A 77 -18.40 -18.39 16.71
CA GLU A 77 -18.84 -17.15 17.28
C GLU A 77 -19.89 -16.50 16.37
N HIS A 78 -20.80 -15.73 16.97
CA HIS A 78 -21.77 -14.96 16.20
C HIS A 78 -21.21 -13.57 15.92
N PHE A 79 -20.84 -13.31 14.67
CA PHE A 79 -20.47 -11.99 14.15
C PHE A 79 -21.51 -11.54 13.14
N ASP A 80 -21.87 -10.27 13.18
CA ASP A 80 -22.77 -9.64 12.21
C ASP A 80 -22.02 -9.44 10.88
N VAL A 81 -20.71 -9.11 10.96
CA VAL A 81 -19.84 -8.92 9.79
C VAL A 81 -18.47 -9.56 10.03
N VAL A 82 -18.01 -10.37 9.10
CA VAL A 82 -16.64 -10.91 9.05
C VAL A 82 -15.89 -10.26 7.89
N GLN A 83 -14.99 -9.33 8.20
CA GLN A 83 -14.09 -8.75 7.21
C GLN A 83 -12.75 -9.47 7.17
N SER A 84 -12.36 -9.97 6.00
CA SER A 84 -11.06 -10.59 5.79
C SER A 84 -10.14 -9.68 4.96
N HIS A 85 -8.88 -9.57 5.41
CA HIS A 85 -7.77 -9.01 4.63
C HIS A 85 -6.98 -10.11 3.92
N GLU A 86 -7.35 -11.36 4.17
CA GLU A 86 -6.75 -12.54 3.56
C GLU A 86 -7.74 -13.18 2.57
N ARG A 87 -7.23 -13.94 1.61
CA ARG A 87 -8.06 -14.62 0.60
C ARG A 87 -8.73 -15.87 1.17
N ILE A 88 -9.75 -15.66 2.00
CA ILE A 88 -10.45 -16.73 2.71
C ILE A 88 -11.92 -16.77 2.26
N PRO A 89 -12.35 -17.82 1.53
CA PRO A 89 -13.74 -17.94 1.09
C PRO A 89 -14.71 -18.03 2.28
N GLY A 90 -15.85 -17.35 2.16
CA GLY A 90 -16.94 -17.36 3.15
C GLY A 90 -16.90 -16.21 4.16
N CYS A 91 -16.04 -15.21 3.99
CA CYS A 91 -16.17 -13.92 4.67
C CYS A 91 -17.29 -13.08 4.04
N ASP A 92 -17.83 -12.13 4.78
CA ASP A 92 -18.88 -11.22 4.33
C ASP A 92 -18.29 -10.01 3.58
N VAL A 93 -17.14 -9.51 4.05
CA VAL A 93 -16.40 -8.40 3.46
C VAL A 93 -14.95 -8.82 3.17
N TYR A 94 -14.48 -8.56 1.95
CA TYR A 94 -13.06 -8.71 1.62
C TYR A 94 -12.41 -7.36 1.39
N ARG A 95 -11.26 -7.09 2.03
CA ARG A 95 -10.45 -5.92 1.73
C ARG A 95 -9.30 -6.28 0.79
N ALA A 96 -9.39 -5.83 -0.45
CA ALA A 96 -8.43 -6.09 -1.52
C ALA A 96 -7.18 -5.18 -1.43
N GLY A 97 -6.58 -5.06 -0.22
CA GLY A 97 -5.46 -4.17 0.05
C GLY A 97 -4.16 -4.55 -0.66
N ASP A 98 -3.98 -5.84 -0.95
CA ASP A 98 -2.80 -6.36 -1.65
C ASP A 98 -3.03 -6.45 -3.18
N GLY A 99 -4.18 -5.96 -3.67
CA GLY A 99 -4.59 -6.03 -5.07
C GLY A 99 -4.93 -7.44 -5.54
N VAL A 100 -4.95 -7.63 -6.86
CA VAL A 100 -5.30 -8.89 -7.52
C VAL A 100 -4.06 -9.72 -7.82
N HIS A 101 -3.93 -10.87 -7.17
CA HIS A 101 -2.73 -11.74 -7.30
C HIS A 101 -2.56 -12.27 -8.72
N ARG A 102 -3.66 -12.65 -9.38
CA ARG A 102 -3.65 -13.07 -10.80
C ARG A 102 -3.07 -11.97 -11.69
N ARG A 103 -3.44 -10.70 -11.45
CA ARG A 103 -2.93 -9.56 -12.22
C ARG A 103 -1.45 -9.35 -12.01
N TRP A 104 -1.01 -9.36 -10.76
CA TRP A 104 0.42 -9.30 -10.43
C TRP A 104 1.23 -10.39 -11.13
N LEU A 105 0.75 -11.65 -11.13
CA LEU A 105 1.41 -12.75 -11.83
C LEU A 105 1.45 -12.54 -13.34
N ALA A 106 0.39 -12.02 -13.94
CA ALA A 106 0.35 -11.72 -15.38
C ALA A 106 1.40 -10.68 -15.76
N LEU A 107 1.51 -9.59 -14.99
CA LEU A 107 2.52 -8.55 -15.19
C LEU A 107 3.94 -9.09 -15.00
N ARG A 108 4.16 -9.90 -13.96
CA ARG A 108 5.45 -10.52 -13.71
C ARG A 108 5.85 -11.50 -14.82
N ARG A 109 4.91 -12.31 -15.32
CA ARG A 109 5.14 -13.22 -16.46
C ARG A 109 5.49 -12.47 -17.74
N ALA A 110 4.86 -11.35 -17.99
CA ALA A 110 5.17 -10.54 -19.19
C ALA A 110 6.61 -10.04 -19.22
N ALA A 111 7.18 -9.70 -18.05
CA ALA A 111 8.55 -9.23 -17.89
C ALA A 111 9.59 -10.36 -17.71
N ALA A 112 9.17 -11.59 -17.42
CA ALA A 112 10.03 -12.70 -17.06
C ALA A 112 10.60 -13.44 -18.28
N GLY A 113 11.81 -14.01 -18.13
CA GLY A 113 12.38 -14.95 -19.08
C GLY A 113 11.72 -16.34 -19.06
N PRO A 114 12.02 -17.21 -20.03
CA PRO A 114 11.34 -18.52 -20.19
C PRO A 114 11.42 -19.43 -18.94
N LEU A 115 12.60 -19.52 -18.32
CA LEU A 115 12.79 -20.35 -17.10
C LEU A 115 12.02 -19.82 -15.91
N GLU A 116 11.97 -18.49 -15.72
CA GLU A 116 11.19 -17.87 -14.65
C GLU A 116 9.68 -18.05 -14.88
N ARG A 117 9.22 -17.94 -16.14
CA ARG A 117 7.82 -18.23 -16.51
C ARG A 117 7.43 -19.66 -16.16
N LEU A 118 8.28 -20.63 -16.48
CA LEU A 118 8.05 -22.04 -16.14
C LEU A 118 8.01 -22.21 -14.62
N GLY A 119 8.96 -21.65 -13.89
CA GLY A 119 8.98 -21.70 -12.42
C GLY A 119 7.71 -21.12 -11.77
N MET A 120 7.22 -19.99 -12.29
CA MET A 120 5.95 -19.40 -11.82
C MET A 120 4.74 -20.28 -12.15
N ALA A 121 4.72 -20.94 -13.32
CA ALA A 121 3.61 -21.81 -13.73
C ALA A 121 3.54 -23.09 -12.87
N LEU A 122 4.69 -23.62 -12.49
CA LEU A 122 4.80 -24.84 -11.68
C LEU A 122 4.66 -24.58 -10.17
N ASN A 123 4.71 -23.32 -9.72
CA ASN A 123 4.66 -23.00 -8.31
C ASN A 123 3.27 -23.26 -7.70
N PRO A 124 3.12 -24.28 -6.81
CA PRO A 124 1.83 -24.66 -6.25
C PRO A 124 1.24 -23.57 -5.35
N TYR A 125 2.08 -22.72 -4.76
CA TYR A 125 1.63 -21.59 -3.95
C TYR A 125 0.85 -20.57 -4.79
N HIS A 126 1.34 -20.21 -5.98
CA HIS A 126 0.63 -19.28 -6.86
C HIS A 126 -0.70 -19.85 -7.36
N ARG A 127 -0.75 -21.14 -7.64
CA ARG A 127 -2.00 -21.84 -8.02
C ARG A 127 -3.02 -21.79 -6.87
N TYR A 128 -2.57 -22.11 -5.65
CA TYR A 128 -3.41 -22.02 -4.45
C TYR A 128 -3.96 -20.62 -4.24
N VAL A 129 -3.12 -19.59 -4.30
CA VAL A 129 -3.54 -18.19 -4.05
C VAL A 129 -4.54 -17.73 -5.11
N CYS A 130 -4.32 -18.04 -6.40
CA CYS A 130 -5.26 -17.69 -7.47
C CYS A 130 -6.61 -18.39 -7.30
N GLU A 131 -6.61 -19.66 -6.89
CA GLU A 131 -7.85 -20.40 -6.65
C GLU A 131 -8.59 -19.91 -5.40
N ALA A 132 -7.86 -19.62 -4.32
CA ALA A 132 -8.44 -19.04 -3.10
C ALA A 132 -9.06 -17.65 -3.38
N GLU A 133 -8.36 -16.82 -4.16
CA GLU A 133 -8.83 -15.50 -4.59
C GLU A 133 -10.14 -15.60 -5.39
N LYS A 134 -10.19 -16.50 -6.38
CA LYS A 134 -11.39 -16.76 -7.17
C LYS A 134 -12.56 -17.24 -6.30
N ARG A 135 -12.33 -18.30 -5.50
CA ARG A 135 -13.38 -18.88 -4.63
C ARG A 135 -13.91 -17.90 -3.60
N MET A 136 -13.06 -16.98 -3.12
CA MET A 136 -13.46 -15.94 -2.18
C MET A 136 -14.30 -14.88 -2.86
N LEU A 137 -13.84 -14.34 -4.00
CA LEU A 137 -14.52 -13.27 -4.74
C LEU A 137 -15.85 -13.73 -5.34
N GLU A 138 -15.94 -14.99 -5.76
CA GLU A 138 -17.16 -15.58 -6.32
C GLU A 138 -18.02 -16.31 -5.26
N HIS A 139 -17.69 -16.15 -3.96
CA HIS A 139 -18.44 -16.82 -2.90
C HIS A 139 -19.80 -16.18 -2.66
N PRO A 140 -20.92 -16.96 -2.54
CA PRO A 140 -22.26 -16.38 -2.37
C PRO A 140 -22.44 -15.54 -1.09
N ARG A 141 -21.70 -15.86 -0.02
CA ARG A 141 -21.69 -15.06 1.22
C ARG A 141 -20.98 -13.72 1.11
N LEU A 142 -20.21 -13.47 0.06
CA LEU A 142 -19.49 -12.20 -0.08
C LEU A 142 -20.51 -11.10 -0.38
N ARG A 143 -20.62 -10.15 0.54
CA ARG A 143 -21.55 -9.03 0.47
C ARG A 143 -20.88 -7.77 -0.06
N ALA A 144 -19.60 -7.53 0.31
CA ALA A 144 -18.86 -6.36 -0.15
C ALA A 144 -17.36 -6.66 -0.35
N VAL A 145 -16.76 -5.91 -1.28
CA VAL A 145 -15.31 -5.87 -1.51
C VAL A 145 -14.84 -4.43 -1.36
N ILE A 146 -13.94 -4.19 -0.42
CA ILE A 146 -13.28 -2.89 -0.24
C ILE A 146 -12.05 -2.86 -1.14
N CYS A 147 -12.12 -2.11 -2.23
CA CYS A 147 -11.01 -1.84 -3.13
C CYS A 147 -10.28 -0.57 -2.68
N ASN A 148 -8.97 -0.61 -2.53
CA ASN A 148 -8.19 0.57 -2.10
C ASN A 148 -7.84 1.53 -3.26
N SER A 149 -8.31 1.23 -4.48
CA SER A 149 -8.20 2.07 -5.67
C SER A 149 -9.25 1.67 -6.72
N LYS A 150 -9.53 2.58 -7.66
CA LYS A 150 -10.35 2.28 -8.84
C LYS A 150 -9.68 1.21 -9.71
N MET A 151 -8.34 1.28 -9.84
CA MET A 151 -7.55 0.26 -10.55
C MET A 151 -7.85 -1.14 -10.03
N VAL A 152 -7.83 -1.36 -8.70
CA VAL A 152 -8.13 -2.66 -8.10
C VAL A 152 -9.59 -3.06 -8.33
N ARG A 153 -10.54 -2.12 -8.23
CA ARG A 153 -11.95 -2.37 -8.54
C ARG A 153 -12.13 -2.86 -9.97
N GLU A 154 -11.52 -2.19 -10.94
CA GLU A 154 -11.60 -2.53 -12.36
C GLU A 154 -10.94 -3.88 -12.67
N GLU A 155 -9.82 -4.19 -12.02
CA GLU A 155 -9.17 -5.50 -12.13
C GLU A 155 -10.07 -6.62 -11.60
N ILE A 156 -10.71 -6.42 -10.44
CA ILE A 156 -11.64 -7.41 -9.88
C ILE A 156 -12.86 -7.59 -10.78
N GLN A 157 -13.45 -6.49 -11.26
CA GLN A 157 -14.62 -6.53 -12.14
C GLN A 157 -14.33 -7.23 -13.47
N ARG A 158 -13.12 -7.07 -14.02
CA ARG A 158 -12.70 -7.71 -15.27
C ARG A 158 -12.39 -9.19 -15.11
N ASP A 159 -11.74 -9.57 -14.00
CA ASP A 159 -11.11 -10.88 -13.87
C ASP A 159 -11.98 -11.90 -13.10
N PHE A 160 -13.06 -11.44 -12.41
CA PHE A 160 -13.92 -12.27 -11.56
C PHE A 160 -15.40 -11.91 -11.75
N ARG A 161 -16.28 -12.88 -11.42
CA ARG A 161 -17.74 -12.71 -11.45
C ARG A 161 -18.23 -12.09 -10.13
N VAL A 162 -17.95 -10.80 -9.94
CA VAL A 162 -18.42 -10.02 -8.80
C VAL A 162 -19.38 -8.95 -9.29
N ALA A 163 -20.55 -8.88 -8.68
CA ALA A 163 -21.55 -7.87 -9.03
C ALA A 163 -21.01 -6.47 -8.69
N PRO A 164 -21.15 -5.47 -9.59
CA PRO A 164 -20.57 -4.13 -9.44
C PRO A 164 -20.96 -3.43 -8.14
N GLU A 165 -22.20 -3.64 -7.67
CA GLU A 165 -22.73 -3.06 -6.43
C GLU A 165 -22.01 -3.55 -5.16
N LYS A 166 -21.33 -4.68 -5.23
CA LYS A 166 -20.47 -5.19 -4.13
C LYS A 166 -19.09 -4.53 -4.08
N LEU A 167 -18.68 -3.78 -5.11
CA LEU A 167 -17.33 -3.22 -5.26
C LEU A 167 -17.29 -1.76 -4.77
N HIS A 168 -16.79 -1.54 -3.57
CA HIS A 168 -16.66 -0.23 -2.94
C HIS A 168 -15.22 0.27 -2.99
N VAL A 169 -14.99 1.48 -3.50
CA VAL A 169 -13.66 2.11 -3.46
C VAL A 169 -13.55 2.90 -2.18
N ILE A 170 -12.71 2.40 -1.24
CA ILE A 170 -12.35 3.08 -0.01
C ILE A 170 -10.82 3.17 0.03
N TYR A 171 -10.30 4.35 -0.29
CA TYR A 171 -8.86 4.60 -0.30
C TYR A 171 -8.24 4.46 1.10
N ASN A 172 -6.94 4.21 1.12
CA ASN A 172 -6.20 4.23 2.37
C ASN A 172 -6.18 5.65 2.94
N GLY A 173 -6.23 5.76 4.27
CA GLY A 173 -6.06 7.03 4.95
C GLY A 173 -4.59 7.35 5.25
N VAL A 174 -4.32 8.62 5.52
CA VAL A 174 -3.03 9.12 6.00
C VAL A 174 -3.20 9.95 7.26
N ASP A 175 -2.22 9.87 8.17
CA ASP A 175 -2.15 10.71 9.36
C ASP A 175 -1.67 12.12 8.97
N LEU A 176 -2.62 13.04 8.85
CA LEU A 176 -2.36 14.40 8.41
C LEU A 176 -1.63 15.26 9.44
N GLU A 177 -1.64 14.86 10.73
CA GLU A 177 -0.90 15.54 11.78
C GLU A 177 0.54 15.03 11.87
N HIS A 178 0.73 13.71 11.79
CA HIS A 178 2.05 13.10 11.78
C HIS A 178 2.83 13.44 10.52
N PHE A 179 2.16 13.42 9.34
CA PHE A 179 2.73 13.83 8.06
C PHE A 179 2.19 15.22 7.69
N HIS A 180 2.97 16.26 8.03
CA HIS A 180 2.57 17.64 7.82
C HIS A 180 3.74 18.49 7.30
N PRO A 181 3.52 19.49 6.42
CA PRO A 181 4.58 20.33 5.87
C PRO A 181 5.44 21.03 6.95
N ARG A 182 4.84 21.41 8.11
CA ARG A 182 5.58 21.97 9.25
C ARG A 182 6.73 21.06 9.73
N HIS A 183 6.54 19.75 9.71
CA HIS A 183 7.58 18.78 10.07
C HIS A 183 8.66 18.70 9.00
N ARG A 184 8.28 18.86 7.72
CA ARG A 184 9.26 18.93 6.63
C ARG A 184 10.15 20.15 6.79
N GLU A 185 9.59 21.31 7.05
CA GLU A 185 10.33 22.57 7.29
C GLU A 185 11.27 22.44 8.48
N ALA A 186 10.78 21.93 9.61
CA ALA A 186 11.56 21.78 10.85
C ALA A 186 12.71 20.78 10.73
N LEU A 187 12.53 19.66 10.01
CA LEU A 187 13.49 18.56 9.94
C LEU A 187 14.48 18.68 8.78
N ARG A 188 14.17 19.47 7.73
CA ARG A 188 14.91 19.47 6.46
C ARG A 188 16.39 19.75 6.60
N GLY A 189 16.78 20.79 7.35
CA GLY A 189 18.18 21.19 7.51
C GLY A 189 19.02 20.10 8.16
N ALA A 190 18.56 19.60 9.31
CA ALA A 190 19.25 18.53 10.05
C ALA A 190 19.31 17.22 9.25
N ALA A 191 18.18 16.81 8.63
CA ALA A 191 18.11 15.60 7.84
C ALA A 191 19.04 15.65 6.62
N ARG A 192 19.13 16.77 5.91
CA ARG A 192 20.04 16.91 4.76
C ARG A 192 21.50 16.87 5.21
N ALA A 193 21.85 17.50 6.33
CA ALA A 193 23.21 17.45 6.88
C ALA A 193 23.62 16.02 7.23
N GLU A 194 22.77 15.26 7.95
CA GLU A 194 23.02 13.87 8.34
C GLU A 194 23.15 12.95 7.11
N LEU A 195 22.33 13.20 6.10
CA LEU A 195 22.33 12.40 4.87
C LEU A 195 23.44 12.80 3.89
N GLY A 196 24.19 13.86 4.16
CA GLY A 196 25.24 14.39 3.30
C GLY A 196 24.70 15.03 2.01
N CYS A 197 23.51 15.62 2.09
CA CYS A 197 22.89 16.36 1.00
C CYS A 197 23.14 17.85 1.15
N SER A 198 23.69 18.50 0.14
CA SER A 198 23.88 19.95 0.12
C SER A 198 22.57 20.69 -0.17
N ALA A 199 22.52 22.01 0.11
CA ALA A 199 21.35 22.84 -0.23
C ALA A 199 21.06 22.88 -1.74
N ARG A 200 22.07 22.64 -2.58
CA ARG A 200 21.97 22.67 -4.05
C ARG A 200 21.57 21.33 -4.65
N ASP A 201 21.62 20.24 -3.88
CA ASP A 201 21.27 18.91 -4.42
C ASP A 201 19.76 18.81 -4.60
N THR A 202 19.32 18.33 -5.74
CA THR A 202 17.94 17.84 -5.90
C THR A 202 17.89 16.40 -5.46
N VAL A 203 17.04 16.13 -4.47
CA VAL A 203 16.96 14.87 -3.74
C VAL A 203 15.60 14.22 -3.99
N PHE A 204 15.62 13.03 -4.56
CA PHE A 204 14.46 12.15 -4.67
C PHE A 204 14.45 11.15 -3.52
N VAL A 205 13.26 10.73 -3.07
CA VAL A 205 13.11 9.71 -2.04
C VAL A 205 12.21 8.58 -2.52
N PHE A 206 12.70 7.36 -2.35
CA PHE A 206 11.96 6.12 -2.55
C PHE A 206 11.70 5.49 -1.19
N VAL A 207 10.43 5.24 -0.84
CA VAL A 207 10.06 4.63 0.45
C VAL A 207 9.21 3.39 0.23
N GLY A 208 9.68 2.26 0.73
CA GLY A 208 8.93 1.01 0.69
C GLY A 208 9.79 -0.23 0.63
N SER A 209 9.20 -1.40 0.91
CA SER A 209 9.80 -2.73 0.76
C SER A 209 9.15 -3.49 -0.39
N GLY A 210 9.78 -4.57 -0.86
CA GLY A 210 9.42 -5.23 -2.11
C GLY A 210 10.05 -4.50 -3.30
N PHE A 211 11.33 -4.20 -3.23
CA PHE A 211 12.07 -3.33 -4.17
C PHE A 211 11.84 -3.68 -5.63
N SER A 212 11.88 -4.98 -5.98
CA SER A 212 11.63 -5.43 -7.34
C SER A 212 10.21 -5.07 -7.83
N ARG A 213 9.18 -5.27 -7.00
CA ARG A 213 7.80 -4.93 -7.35
C ARG A 213 7.59 -3.42 -7.43
N LYS A 214 8.31 -2.68 -6.60
CA LYS A 214 8.23 -1.21 -6.54
C LYS A 214 9.12 -0.48 -7.55
N GLY A 215 9.87 -1.22 -8.40
CA GLY A 215 10.64 -0.65 -9.51
C GLY A 215 11.89 0.10 -9.08
N LEU A 216 12.54 -0.30 -7.96
CA LEU A 216 13.73 0.37 -7.46
C LEU A 216 14.88 0.35 -8.48
N ASP A 217 15.04 -0.74 -9.20
CA ASP A 217 16.06 -0.87 -10.27
C ASP A 217 15.88 0.19 -11.37
N ALA A 218 14.65 0.44 -11.81
CA ALA A 218 14.35 1.50 -12.76
C ALA A 218 14.61 2.91 -12.17
N ALA A 219 14.24 3.12 -10.89
CA ALA A 219 14.53 4.38 -10.19
C ALA A 219 16.04 4.66 -10.08
N VAL A 220 16.82 3.63 -9.70
CA VAL A 220 18.28 3.73 -9.60
C VAL A 220 18.89 4.00 -10.98
N ALA A 221 18.49 3.26 -12.00
CA ALA A 221 18.98 3.45 -13.36
C ALA A 221 18.68 4.87 -13.91
N ALA A 222 17.49 5.38 -13.66
CA ALA A 222 17.09 6.73 -14.06
C ALA A 222 17.91 7.82 -13.36
N VAL A 223 18.15 7.69 -12.07
CA VAL A 223 18.95 8.65 -11.29
C VAL A 223 20.43 8.56 -11.66
N SER A 224 20.95 7.37 -11.98
CA SER A 224 22.38 7.16 -12.31
C SER A 224 22.85 7.99 -13.50
N GLY A 225 21.97 8.31 -14.46
CA GLY A 225 22.24 9.18 -15.60
C GLY A 225 22.05 10.68 -15.36
N THR A 226 21.83 11.11 -14.10
CA THR A 226 21.50 12.49 -13.74
C THR A 226 22.41 13.04 -12.65
N PRO A 227 22.44 14.37 -12.40
CA PRO A 227 23.15 14.93 -11.25
C PRO A 227 22.41 14.74 -9.92
N PHE A 228 21.22 14.18 -9.91
CA PHE A 228 20.32 14.09 -8.76
C PHE A 228 20.73 13.00 -7.76
N ARG A 229 20.19 13.08 -6.55
CA ARG A 229 20.38 12.08 -5.49
C ARG A 229 19.10 11.28 -5.25
N LEU A 230 19.25 10.00 -4.87
CA LEU A 230 18.16 9.12 -4.48
C LEU A 230 18.40 8.58 -3.07
N LEU A 231 17.47 8.84 -2.17
CA LEU A 231 17.38 8.21 -0.85
C LEU A 231 16.46 7.01 -0.94
N VAL A 232 16.92 5.85 -0.50
CA VAL A 232 16.15 4.60 -0.53
C VAL A 232 15.90 4.12 0.89
N VAL A 233 14.63 4.15 1.30
CA VAL A 233 14.15 3.70 2.61
C VAL A 233 13.37 2.40 2.45
N GLY A 234 13.84 1.30 3.05
CA GLY A 234 13.18 -0.01 2.97
C GLY A 234 14.01 -1.13 3.59
N ARG A 235 13.40 -2.28 3.82
CA ARG A 235 14.00 -3.40 4.57
C ARG A 235 14.64 -4.48 3.71
N ASP A 236 14.46 -4.42 2.39
CA ASP A 236 14.99 -5.46 1.51
C ASP A 236 16.51 -5.37 1.40
N ARG A 237 17.13 -6.54 1.19
CA ARG A 237 18.57 -6.59 0.91
C ARG A 237 18.85 -6.11 -0.51
N VAL A 238 19.78 -5.20 -0.62
CA VAL A 238 20.26 -4.68 -1.91
C VAL A 238 21.34 -5.60 -2.44
N LYS A 239 21.11 -6.23 -3.59
CA LYS A 239 22.07 -7.19 -4.15
C LYS A 239 23.18 -6.54 -4.99
N SER A 240 22.99 -5.37 -5.59
CA SER A 240 24.02 -4.64 -6.36
C SER A 240 23.49 -3.32 -6.95
N HIS A 241 23.44 -2.27 -6.15
CA HIS A 241 23.06 -0.95 -6.68
C HIS A 241 23.97 0.12 -6.06
N ALA A 242 25.27 -0.20 -5.96
CA ALA A 242 26.26 0.77 -5.48
C ALA A 242 26.41 1.87 -6.53
N HIS A 243 25.83 3.03 -6.25
CA HIS A 243 26.02 4.23 -7.05
C HIS A 243 26.23 5.42 -6.11
N PRO A 244 27.19 6.31 -6.35
CA PRO A 244 27.57 7.38 -5.42
C PRO A 244 26.42 8.37 -5.13
N ARG A 245 25.40 8.44 -6.00
CA ARG A 245 24.23 9.30 -5.83
C ARG A 245 23.02 8.58 -5.19
N VAL A 246 23.12 7.28 -4.89
CA VAL A 246 22.06 6.48 -4.29
C VAL A 246 22.46 6.07 -2.88
N LYS A 247 21.71 6.55 -1.88
CA LYS A 247 21.95 6.22 -0.48
C LYS A 247 20.86 5.31 0.06
N PHE A 248 21.24 4.09 0.42
CA PHE A 248 20.38 3.13 1.10
C PHE A 248 20.45 3.36 2.61
N VAL A 249 19.31 3.61 3.24
CA VAL A 249 19.25 3.89 4.68
C VAL A 249 18.61 2.76 5.49
N GLY A 250 18.19 1.69 4.80
CA GLY A 250 17.53 0.56 5.48
C GLY A 250 16.09 0.84 5.89
N GLY A 251 15.52 -0.05 6.70
CA GLY A 251 14.18 0.14 7.24
C GLY A 251 14.18 1.10 8.42
N GLN A 252 13.32 2.12 8.38
CA GLN A 252 13.21 3.16 9.38
C GLN A 252 11.87 3.08 10.11
N GLN A 253 11.82 3.44 11.38
CA GLN A 253 10.57 3.57 12.15
C GLN A 253 9.88 4.90 11.84
N ASP A 254 10.66 5.99 11.79
CA ASP A 254 10.20 7.30 11.36
C ASP A 254 10.78 7.63 9.98
N VAL A 255 9.90 7.82 9.01
CA VAL A 255 10.28 8.13 7.63
C VAL A 255 10.24 9.64 7.32
N ARG A 256 9.74 10.46 8.25
CA ARG A 256 9.61 11.92 8.07
C ARG A 256 10.93 12.63 7.77
N PRO A 257 12.07 12.31 8.41
CA PRO A 257 13.34 12.94 8.07
C PRO A 257 13.74 12.76 6.59
N TYR A 258 13.41 11.60 6.00
CA TYR A 258 13.74 11.30 4.60
C TYR A 258 12.81 12.03 3.64
N TYR A 259 11.51 12.14 3.96
CA TYR A 259 10.60 13.02 3.22
C TYR A 259 11.02 14.50 3.36
N ALA A 260 11.47 14.91 4.54
CA ALA A 260 11.93 16.29 4.77
C ALA A 260 13.18 16.63 3.97
N ALA A 261 14.13 15.72 3.86
CA ALA A 261 15.36 15.90 3.08
C ALA A 261 15.09 16.01 1.57
N ALA A 262 14.02 15.38 1.08
CA ALA A 262 13.72 15.23 -0.33
C ALA A 262 12.99 16.46 -0.95
N ASP A 263 13.04 16.54 -2.26
CA ASP A 263 12.34 17.53 -3.09
C ASP A 263 11.16 16.90 -3.84
N CYS A 264 11.24 15.58 -4.13
CA CYS A 264 10.18 14.84 -4.79
C CYS A 264 10.21 13.36 -4.34
N PHE A 265 9.03 12.76 -4.23
CA PHE A 265 8.86 11.33 -4.01
C PHE A 265 8.89 10.57 -5.34
N LEU A 266 9.58 9.42 -5.40
CA LEU A 266 9.71 8.60 -6.61
C LEU A 266 9.32 7.15 -6.31
N LEU A 267 8.29 6.63 -6.99
CA LEU A 267 7.86 5.24 -6.85
C LEU A 267 7.35 4.65 -8.18
N PRO A 268 8.26 4.20 -9.08
CA PRO A 268 7.90 3.66 -10.39
C PRO A 268 7.48 2.18 -10.30
N SER A 269 6.49 1.88 -9.46
CA SER A 269 6.06 0.53 -9.17
C SER A 269 5.59 -0.22 -10.42
N ARG A 270 6.03 -1.47 -10.57
CA ARG A 270 5.51 -2.41 -11.58
C ARG A 270 4.07 -2.82 -11.30
N TYR A 271 3.70 -2.82 -10.04
CA TYR A 271 2.34 -3.00 -9.55
C TYR A 271 2.25 -2.59 -8.08
N ASP A 272 1.37 -1.65 -7.76
CA ASP A 272 1.05 -1.31 -6.37
C ASP A 272 -0.43 -0.90 -6.26
N PRO A 273 -1.25 -1.61 -5.50
CA PRO A 273 -2.68 -1.33 -5.37
C PRO A 273 -2.99 0.09 -4.91
N PHE A 274 -2.32 0.56 -3.86
CA PHE A 274 -2.32 1.94 -3.38
C PHE A 274 -1.27 2.11 -2.27
N PRO A 275 -0.08 2.64 -2.55
CA PRO A 275 0.98 2.78 -1.55
C PRO A 275 0.70 3.92 -0.58
N ASN A 276 0.65 3.63 0.71
CA ASN A 276 0.49 4.65 1.76
C ASN A 276 1.62 5.69 1.70
N THR A 277 2.82 5.26 1.31
CA THR A 277 4.01 6.13 1.22
C THR A 277 3.85 7.26 0.21
N ALA A 278 3.01 7.10 -0.81
CA ALA A 278 2.67 8.19 -1.73
C ALA A 278 1.78 9.24 -1.04
N LEU A 279 0.75 8.81 -0.28
CA LEU A 279 -0.07 9.73 0.51
C LEU A 279 0.73 10.42 1.62
N GLU A 280 1.63 9.70 2.28
CA GLU A 280 2.53 10.25 3.30
C GLU A 280 3.41 11.36 2.71
N ALA A 281 3.99 11.13 1.53
CA ALA A 281 4.78 12.12 0.81
C ALA A 281 3.95 13.36 0.44
N LEU A 282 2.77 13.17 -0.17
CA LEU A 282 1.84 14.25 -0.50
C LEU A 282 1.42 15.03 0.75
N ALA A 283 1.15 14.35 1.87
CA ALA A 283 0.78 14.97 3.13
C ALA A 283 1.90 15.82 3.72
N MET A 284 3.18 15.45 3.50
CA MET A 284 4.37 16.25 3.82
C MET A 284 4.60 17.42 2.84
N GLY A 285 3.71 17.61 1.87
CA GLY A 285 3.88 18.64 0.84
C GLY A 285 4.97 18.29 -0.18
N LEU A 286 5.18 16.99 -0.44
CA LEU A 286 6.14 16.52 -1.43
C LEU A 286 5.40 16.12 -2.71
N PRO A 287 5.67 16.69 -3.88
CA PRO A 287 5.14 16.19 -5.15
C PRO A 287 5.66 14.77 -5.40
N ALA A 288 4.89 13.97 -6.15
CA ALA A 288 5.18 12.57 -6.32
C ALA A 288 5.24 12.15 -7.79
N ILE A 289 6.29 11.39 -8.15
CA ILE A 289 6.36 10.63 -9.42
C ILE A 289 5.97 9.20 -9.10
N VAL A 290 4.83 8.75 -9.64
CA VAL A 290 4.35 7.37 -9.46
C VAL A 290 4.08 6.72 -10.82
N SER A 291 4.04 5.39 -10.88
CA SER A 291 3.76 4.72 -12.14
C SER A 291 2.27 4.65 -12.45
N ALA A 292 1.93 4.54 -13.74
CA ALA A 292 0.56 4.28 -14.22
C ALA A 292 0.00 2.92 -13.74
N ARG A 293 0.83 2.02 -13.20
CA ARG A 293 0.41 0.73 -12.60
C ARG A 293 0.35 0.80 -11.07
N CYS A 294 0.17 1.98 -10.55
CA CYS A 294 0.06 2.27 -9.14
C CYS A 294 -1.28 2.96 -8.87
N GLY A 295 -2.07 2.47 -7.92
CA GLY A 295 -3.35 3.08 -7.57
C GLY A 295 -3.22 4.54 -7.14
N ALA A 296 -2.06 4.96 -6.63
CA ALA A 296 -1.80 6.36 -6.32
C ALA A 296 -1.78 7.29 -7.56
N ALA A 297 -1.62 6.74 -8.79
CA ALA A 297 -1.75 7.55 -10.01
C ALA A 297 -3.13 8.23 -10.14
N GLU A 298 -4.17 7.66 -9.52
CA GLU A 298 -5.53 8.21 -9.52
C GLU A 298 -5.67 9.57 -8.81
N VAL A 299 -4.71 9.90 -7.95
CA VAL A 299 -4.69 11.15 -7.18
C VAL A 299 -3.58 12.10 -7.61
N ILE A 300 -2.79 11.70 -8.61
CA ILE A 300 -1.77 12.56 -9.21
C ILE A 300 -2.35 13.31 -10.40
N GLU A 301 -2.23 14.62 -10.33
CA GLU A 301 -2.51 15.55 -11.41
C GLU A 301 -1.17 16.05 -11.99
N PRO A 302 -0.80 15.61 -13.22
CA PRO A 302 0.51 15.91 -13.79
C PRO A 302 0.81 17.42 -13.88
N GLY A 303 1.97 17.81 -13.37
CA GLY A 303 2.41 19.21 -13.33
C GLY A 303 1.80 20.04 -12.21
N VAL A 304 0.85 19.51 -11.42
CA VAL A 304 0.17 20.18 -10.31
C VAL A 304 0.67 19.65 -8.95
N ASN A 305 0.55 18.35 -8.71
CA ASN A 305 0.99 17.72 -7.46
C ASN A 305 1.99 16.57 -7.67
N GLY A 306 2.37 16.29 -8.93
CA GLY A 306 3.30 15.23 -9.28
C GLY A 306 3.29 14.89 -10.76
N TRP A 307 3.73 13.66 -11.08
CA TRP A 307 3.79 13.13 -12.45
C TRP A 307 3.51 11.64 -12.46
N ILE A 308 3.12 11.12 -13.64
CA ILE A 308 2.86 9.70 -13.86
C ILE A 308 3.86 9.16 -14.87
N CYS A 309 4.64 8.13 -14.48
CA CYS A 309 5.60 7.45 -15.36
C CYS A 309 5.06 6.09 -15.83
N GLN A 310 5.66 5.54 -16.89
CA GLN A 310 5.52 4.12 -17.19
C GLN A 310 6.54 3.34 -16.35
N PRO A 311 6.15 2.18 -15.74
CA PRO A 311 7.10 1.34 -15.03
C PRO A 311 8.16 0.82 -16.02
N ASP A 312 9.40 0.71 -15.56
CA ASP A 312 10.56 0.25 -16.32
C ASP A 312 11.01 1.16 -17.51
N ASP A 313 10.31 2.28 -17.77
CA ASP A 313 10.76 3.30 -18.74
C ASP A 313 11.80 4.24 -18.09
N VAL A 314 13.05 3.77 -18.05
CA VAL A 314 14.16 4.49 -17.41
C VAL A 314 14.35 5.88 -18.02
N ALA A 315 14.24 6.03 -19.34
CA ALA A 315 14.40 7.31 -20.02
C ALA A 315 13.25 8.27 -19.71
N GLY A 316 12.02 7.77 -19.69
CA GLY A 316 10.85 8.55 -19.30
C GLY A 316 10.92 9.00 -17.83
N ILE A 317 11.34 8.10 -16.93
CA ILE A 317 11.55 8.45 -15.52
C ILE A 317 12.63 9.55 -15.42
N ALA A 318 13.78 9.41 -16.10
CA ALA A 318 14.85 10.41 -16.08
C ALA A 318 14.38 11.81 -16.57
N ARG A 319 13.54 11.87 -17.61
CA ARG A 319 12.91 13.14 -18.05
C ARG A 319 12.04 13.74 -16.95
N LEU A 320 11.21 12.93 -16.27
CA LEU A 320 10.36 13.41 -15.18
C LEU A 320 11.17 13.87 -13.96
N LEU A 321 12.35 13.28 -13.71
CA LEU A 321 13.27 13.80 -12.68
C LEU A 321 13.74 15.22 -13.03
N GLN A 322 14.06 15.49 -14.30
CA GLN A 322 14.46 16.83 -14.77
C GLN A 322 13.30 17.84 -14.70
N GLU A 323 12.08 17.42 -15.06
CA GLU A 323 10.89 18.26 -14.92
C GLU A 323 10.62 18.62 -13.46
N ALA A 324 10.77 17.65 -12.53
CA ALA A 324 10.62 17.88 -11.10
C ALA A 324 11.67 18.83 -10.57
N ASP A 325 12.93 18.70 -10.96
CA ASP A 325 14.01 19.63 -10.62
C ASP A 325 13.70 21.06 -11.09
N SER A 326 13.29 21.21 -12.34
CA SER A 326 12.90 22.50 -12.92
C SER A 326 11.72 23.12 -12.16
N ALA A 327 10.73 22.31 -11.75
CA ALA A 327 9.59 22.78 -10.98
C ALA A 327 9.98 23.28 -9.58
N VAL A 328 10.92 22.59 -8.91
CA VAL A 328 11.49 23.01 -7.63
C VAL A 328 12.26 24.31 -7.79
N GLY A 329 13.12 24.41 -8.80
CA GLY A 329 13.93 25.61 -9.08
C GLY A 329 13.11 26.85 -9.42
N THR A 330 11.94 26.70 -10.03
CA THR A 330 11.03 27.81 -10.37
C THR A 330 10.08 28.18 -9.23
N GLY A 331 10.15 27.51 -8.08
CA GLY A 331 9.29 27.80 -6.91
C GLY A 331 7.80 27.52 -7.16
N ARG A 332 7.45 26.60 -8.09
CA ARG A 332 6.05 26.23 -8.32
C ARG A 332 5.41 25.73 -7.02
N PRO A 333 4.17 26.09 -6.71
CA PRO A 333 3.52 25.76 -5.44
C PRO A 333 3.02 24.29 -5.36
N MET A 334 3.74 23.36 -6.00
CA MET A 334 3.37 21.94 -6.06
C MET A 334 3.23 21.30 -4.68
N GLY A 335 4.00 21.75 -3.70
CA GLY A 335 3.90 21.24 -2.32
C GLY A 335 2.54 21.57 -1.67
N LYS A 336 1.97 22.75 -1.96
CA LYS A 336 0.62 23.10 -1.50
C LYS A 336 -0.45 22.23 -2.16
N ALA A 337 -0.33 22.01 -3.47
CA ALA A 337 -1.25 21.12 -4.22
C ALA A 337 -1.14 19.66 -3.74
N ALA A 338 0.07 19.18 -3.49
CA ALA A 338 0.31 17.85 -2.92
C ALA A 338 -0.38 17.69 -1.56
N ARG A 339 -0.21 18.66 -0.65
CA ARG A 339 -0.88 18.69 0.65
C ARG A 339 -2.40 18.71 0.52
N ALA A 340 -2.95 19.59 -0.29
CA ALA A 340 -4.40 19.69 -0.52
C ALA A 340 -4.99 18.39 -1.06
N THR A 341 -4.25 17.68 -1.91
CA THR A 341 -4.64 16.35 -2.36
C THR A 341 -4.70 15.36 -1.20
N ALA A 342 -3.67 15.30 -0.36
CA ALA A 342 -3.61 14.36 0.77
C ALA A 342 -4.72 14.63 1.81
N GLU A 343 -5.12 15.87 2.03
CA GLU A 343 -6.19 16.25 2.97
C GLU A 343 -7.53 15.59 2.66
N ARG A 344 -7.78 15.23 1.42
CA ARG A 344 -8.97 14.47 1.01
C ARG A 344 -8.95 13.01 1.50
N PHE A 345 -7.80 12.51 1.92
CA PHE A 345 -7.55 11.11 2.32
C PHE A 345 -7.11 10.99 3.78
N GLY A 346 -7.58 11.87 4.66
CA GLY A 346 -7.36 11.73 6.09
C GLY A 346 -8.07 10.49 6.68
N PHE A 347 -7.59 10.00 7.82
CA PHE A 347 -8.16 8.81 8.47
C PHE A 347 -9.65 8.96 8.79
N ASP A 348 -10.12 10.17 9.14
CA ASP A 348 -11.54 10.40 9.44
C ASP A 348 -12.43 10.20 8.21
N ALA A 349 -11.97 10.60 7.03
CA ALA A 349 -12.72 10.40 5.79
C ALA A 349 -12.84 8.90 5.46
N MET A 350 -11.74 8.16 5.61
CA MET A 350 -11.74 6.71 5.43
C MET A 350 -12.65 6.00 6.45
N ALA A 351 -12.56 6.40 7.73
CA ALA A 351 -13.34 5.79 8.80
C ALA A 351 -14.84 6.01 8.61
N ARG A 352 -15.27 7.21 8.19
CA ARG A 352 -16.69 7.48 7.86
C ARG A 352 -17.21 6.55 6.76
N GLN A 353 -16.45 6.33 5.70
CA GLN A 353 -16.84 5.42 4.62
C GLN A 353 -16.97 3.97 5.08
N LEU A 354 -16.10 3.52 6.02
CA LEU A 354 -16.20 2.19 6.61
C LEU A 354 -17.44 2.04 7.51
N VAL A 355 -17.71 3.05 8.35
CA VAL A 355 -18.91 3.06 9.20
C VAL A 355 -20.18 3.00 8.35
N GLU A 356 -20.24 3.79 7.27
CA GLU A 356 -21.37 3.77 6.33
C GLU A 356 -21.53 2.40 5.64
N LEU A 357 -20.43 1.81 5.18
CA LEU A 357 -20.48 0.48 4.55
C LEU A 357 -21.00 -0.58 5.52
N TYR A 358 -20.46 -0.62 6.75
CA TYR A 358 -20.89 -1.61 7.73
C TYR A 358 -22.33 -1.39 8.20
N GLY A 359 -22.77 -0.14 8.32
CA GLY A 359 -24.17 0.19 8.61
C GLY A 359 -25.11 -0.41 7.56
N LYS A 360 -24.85 -0.15 6.29
CA LYS A 360 -25.64 -0.74 5.17
C LYS A 360 -25.67 -2.26 5.23
N LEU A 361 -24.53 -2.89 5.52
CA LEU A 361 -24.47 -4.34 5.62
C LEU A 361 -25.19 -4.90 6.87
N HIS A 362 -25.47 -4.10 7.87
CA HIS A 362 -26.21 -4.53 9.07
C HIS A 362 -27.71 -4.47 8.85
N ASP A 363 -28.16 -3.50 8.07
CA ASP A 363 -29.59 -3.25 7.80
C ASP A 363 -30.16 -4.20 6.73
N ASP A 364 -29.30 -4.79 5.84
CA ASP A 364 -29.63 -5.83 4.86
C ASP A 364 -29.65 -7.26 5.47
#